data_7c1bc1ae8ab417018e069951fce4804b
#
_entry.id   7c1bc1ae8ab417018e069951fce4804b
#
_cell.length_a   1.000
_cell.length_b   1.000
_cell.length_c   1.000
_cell.angle_alpha   90.00
_cell.angle_beta   90.00
_cell.angle_gamma   90.00
#
_symmetry.space_group_name_H-M   'P 1'
#
loop_
_entity.id
_entity.type
_entity.pdbx_description
1 polymer ?
#
loop_
_entity_poly.entity_id
_entity_poly.type
_entity_poly.pdbx_seq_one_letter_code
_entity_poly.pdbx_strand_id
1 'polypeptide(L)'
;KVISTELKAQFIRDFSDTGHQTIEVTSFVRPDRIPQMSDAKELFPLVRDLDKSADLVCLVPNLKGLELAASLGGKEIAVFTASSDTFNQRNINATISQSFERIEPVIKEALNQGMKVRGYVSTAFGCPYEGYVNPEKVREVAKRLEGLGCYELSLGDTVGTGSPLSVSRALDL
;
A
#
# COMPACT_ATOMS: atom_id res chain seq x y z
N LYS A 1 0.19 1.23 21.00
CA LYS A 1 0.57 2.50 21.63
C LYS A 1 0.52 3.57 20.54
N VAL A 2 -0.15 4.69 20.80
CA VAL A 2 -0.18 5.83 19.86
C VAL A 2 1.11 6.62 20.03
N ILE A 3 1.76 6.97 18.92
CA ILE A 3 2.96 7.80 18.86
C ILE A 3 2.51 9.22 18.47
N SER A 4 3.15 10.27 19.00
CA SER A 4 2.79 11.65 18.63
C SER A 4 3.12 11.95 17.16
N THR A 5 2.38 12.86 16.56
CA THR A 5 2.53 13.27 15.15
C THR A 5 3.92 13.85 14.89
N GLU A 6 4.46 14.64 15.86
CA GLU A 6 5.79 15.24 15.75
C GLU A 6 6.89 14.17 15.74
N LEU A 7 6.76 13.13 16.60
CA LEU A 7 7.72 12.04 16.63
C LEU A 7 7.68 11.20 15.35
N LYS A 8 6.48 10.97 14.78
CA LYS A 8 6.35 10.33 13.46
C LYS A 8 7.00 11.16 12.36
N ALA A 9 6.78 12.48 12.36
CA ALA A 9 7.40 13.37 11.38
C ALA A 9 8.93 13.36 11.50
N GLN A 10 9.47 13.38 12.72
CA GLN A 10 10.91 13.26 12.93
C GLN A 10 11.45 11.92 12.41
N PHE A 11 10.78 10.83 12.71
CA PHE A 11 11.16 9.49 12.24
C PHE A 11 11.19 9.38 10.70
N ILE A 12 10.20 9.99 10.02
CA ILE A 12 10.17 10.04 8.55
C ILE A 12 11.34 10.86 8.00
N ARG A 13 11.71 11.98 8.65
CA ARG A 13 12.87 12.80 8.29
C ARG A 13 14.16 12.02 8.44
N ASP A 14 14.33 11.33 9.57
CA ASP A 14 15.51 10.49 9.82
C ASP A 14 15.65 9.40 8.75
N PHE A 15 14.53 8.79 8.30
CA PHE A 15 14.53 7.86 7.16
C PHE A 15 14.96 8.53 5.85
N SER A 16 14.47 9.72 5.56
CA SER A 16 14.87 10.46 4.35
C SER A 16 16.38 10.74 4.34
N ASP A 17 16.95 11.08 5.51
CA ASP A 17 18.39 11.35 5.66
C ASP A 17 19.27 10.10 5.46
N THR A 18 18.70 8.90 5.56
CA THR A 18 19.42 7.65 5.27
C THR A 18 19.49 7.30 3.77
N GLY A 19 18.91 8.13 2.89
CA GLY A 19 18.97 7.98 1.45
C GLY A 19 17.89 7.05 0.85
N HIS A 20 16.83 6.78 1.59
CA HIS A 20 15.66 6.07 1.04
C HIS A 20 14.98 6.92 -0.03
N GLN A 21 14.82 6.33 -1.22
CA GLN A 21 14.21 7.01 -2.37
C GLN A 21 12.68 7.04 -2.30
N THR A 22 12.06 6.08 -1.61
CA THR A 22 10.61 5.98 -1.46
C THR A 22 10.27 5.73 0.00
N ILE A 23 9.37 6.53 0.56
CA ILE A 23 8.94 6.43 1.97
C ILE A 23 7.42 6.41 2.01
N GLU A 24 6.82 5.33 2.53
CA GLU A 24 5.40 5.32 2.86
C GLU A 24 5.19 6.05 4.19
N VAL A 25 4.64 7.25 4.11
CA VAL A 25 4.60 8.19 5.24
C VAL A 25 3.38 8.05 6.13
N THR A 26 2.24 7.64 5.56
CA THR A 26 0.99 7.48 6.30
C THR A 26 -0.05 6.67 5.54
N SER A 27 -1.20 6.45 6.18
CA SER A 27 -2.34 5.77 5.57
C SER A 27 -3.62 6.55 5.84
N PHE A 28 -4.38 6.83 4.77
CA PHE A 28 -5.69 7.49 4.86
C PHE A 28 -6.82 6.48 5.09
N VAL A 29 -6.63 5.63 6.11
CA VAL A 29 -7.61 4.66 6.58
C VAL A 29 -8.58 5.28 7.58
N ARG A 30 -9.64 4.54 7.90
CA ARG A 30 -10.63 4.97 8.91
C ARG A 30 -9.99 5.05 10.30
N PRO A 31 -10.06 6.21 10.98
CA PRO A 31 -9.46 6.41 12.30
C PRO A 31 -10.03 5.48 13.39
N ASP A 32 -11.31 5.10 13.28
CA ASP A 32 -11.96 4.16 14.21
C ASP A 32 -11.44 2.72 14.07
N ARG A 33 -10.84 2.38 12.93
CA ARG A 33 -10.24 1.07 12.68
C ARG A 33 -8.76 1.02 13.05
N ILE A 34 -8.03 2.08 12.72
CA ILE A 34 -6.58 2.18 13.00
C ILE A 34 -6.29 3.54 13.65
N PRO A 35 -6.52 3.66 14.96
CA PRO A 35 -6.33 4.94 15.68
C PRO A 35 -4.90 5.51 15.56
N GLN A 36 -3.90 4.65 15.34
CA GLN A 36 -2.50 5.06 15.14
C GLN A 36 -2.27 5.89 13.87
N MET A 37 -3.18 5.80 12.89
CA MET A 37 -3.13 6.54 11.62
C MET A 37 -4.16 7.68 11.55
N SER A 38 -4.79 8.02 12.68
CA SER A 38 -5.82 9.06 12.72
C SER A 38 -5.29 10.47 12.43
N ASP A 39 -4.01 10.68 12.62
CA ASP A 39 -3.29 11.94 12.41
C ASP A 39 -2.68 12.10 11.01
N ALA A 40 -3.07 11.28 10.05
CA ALA A 40 -2.54 11.32 8.69
C ALA A 40 -2.66 12.71 8.04
N LYS A 41 -3.76 13.42 8.33
CA LYS A 41 -4.04 14.78 7.83
C LYS A 41 -3.09 15.84 8.41
N GLU A 42 -2.71 15.68 9.66
CA GLU A 42 -1.78 16.54 10.38
C GLU A 42 -0.33 16.18 10.05
N LEU A 43 -0.03 14.89 9.91
CA LEU A 43 1.31 14.36 9.67
C LEU A 43 1.83 14.71 8.28
N PHE A 44 1.03 14.50 7.23
CA PHE A 44 1.49 14.65 5.85
C PHE A 44 2.05 16.06 5.55
N PRO A 45 1.39 17.18 5.95
CA PRO A 45 1.94 18.52 5.74
C PRO A 45 3.30 18.75 6.43
N LEU A 46 3.58 18.09 7.57
CA LEU A 46 4.84 18.24 8.30
C LEU A 46 6.04 17.61 7.59
N VAL A 47 5.82 16.72 6.64
CA VAL A 47 6.88 16.00 5.91
C VAL A 47 6.87 16.24 4.41
N ARG A 48 5.90 17.00 3.90
CA ARG A 48 5.73 17.24 2.46
C ARG A 48 6.94 17.90 1.78
N ASP A 49 7.74 18.65 2.52
CA ASP A 49 8.97 19.26 2.02
C ASP A 49 10.03 18.23 1.59
N LEU A 50 9.97 17.00 2.12
CA LEU A 50 10.84 15.89 1.75
C LEU A 50 10.57 15.33 0.34
N ASP A 51 9.46 15.69 -0.30
CA ASP A 51 9.11 15.33 -1.68
C ASP A 51 10.15 15.75 -2.74
N LYS A 52 11.14 16.55 -2.34
CA LYS A 52 12.31 16.92 -3.15
C LYS A 52 13.45 15.90 -3.08
N SER A 53 13.48 15.06 -2.06
CA SER A 53 14.55 14.11 -1.77
C SER A 53 14.10 12.66 -1.84
N ALA A 54 12.80 12.39 -1.65
CA ALA A 54 12.20 11.06 -1.71
C ALA A 54 10.77 11.11 -2.24
N ASP A 55 10.33 10.05 -2.93
CA ASP A 55 8.92 9.86 -3.28
C ASP A 55 8.12 9.54 -2.01
N LEU A 56 7.17 10.40 -1.67
CA LEU A 56 6.31 10.21 -0.48
C LEU A 56 5.02 9.48 -0.86
N VAL A 57 4.88 8.26 -0.40
CA VAL A 57 3.73 7.39 -0.68
C VAL A 57 2.74 7.41 0.48
N CYS A 58 1.45 7.43 0.16
CA CYS A 58 0.37 7.27 1.14
C CYS A 58 -0.50 6.08 0.80
N LEU A 59 -0.80 5.22 1.78
CA LEU A 59 -1.76 4.14 1.58
C LEU A 59 -3.19 4.70 1.52
N VAL A 60 -3.91 4.39 0.44
CA VAL A 60 -5.25 4.92 0.16
C VAL A 60 -6.22 3.77 -0.15
N PRO A 61 -7.16 3.44 0.75
CA PRO A 61 -8.05 2.29 0.58
C PRO A 61 -9.35 2.60 -0.19
N ASN A 62 -9.67 3.88 -0.43
CA ASN A 62 -10.93 4.31 -1.05
C ASN A 62 -10.86 5.75 -1.60
N LEU A 63 -11.87 6.16 -2.36
CA LEU A 63 -11.94 7.49 -2.98
C LEU A 63 -11.87 8.65 -1.96
N LYS A 64 -12.48 8.50 -0.78
CA LYS A 64 -12.42 9.53 0.28
C LYS A 64 -10.99 9.74 0.78
N GLY A 65 -10.23 8.65 0.93
CA GLY A 65 -8.81 8.72 1.26
C GLY A 65 -8.00 9.37 0.15
N LEU A 66 -8.34 9.10 -1.12
CA LEU A 66 -7.71 9.73 -2.28
C LEU A 66 -7.95 11.24 -2.32
N GLU A 67 -9.20 11.67 -2.15
CA GLU A 67 -9.54 13.10 -2.09
C GLU A 67 -8.72 13.82 -1.02
N LEU A 68 -8.57 13.20 0.15
CA LEU A 68 -7.79 13.78 1.24
C LEU A 68 -6.28 13.81 0.89
N ALA A 69 -5.71 12.73 0.39
CA ALA A 69 -4.30 12.68 -0.04
C ALA A 69 -4.02 13.75 -1.10
N ALA A 70 -4.87 13.86 -2.13
CA ALA A 70 -4.74 14.86 -3.19
C ALA A 70 -4.85 16.31 -2.64
N SER A 71 -5.81 16.57 -1.74
CA SER A 71 -5.99 17.91 -1.14
C SER A 71 -4.79 18.38 -0.32
N LEU A 72 -4.00 17.45 0.19
CA LEU A 72 -2.77 17.71 0.93
C LEU A 72 -1.53 17.81 0.04
N GLY A 73 -1.70 17.56 -1.27
CA GLY A 73 -0.62 17.64 -2.26
C GLY A 73 0.15 16.33 -2.43
N GLY A 74 -0.44 15.19 -2.06
CA GLY A 74 0.11 13.87 -2.35
C GLY A 74 0.26 13.65 -3.86
N LYS A 75 1.37 13.06 -4.28
CA LYS A 75 1.68 12.76 -5.68
C LYS A 75 1.74 11.28 -5.98
N GLU A 76 1.83 10.48 -4.94
CA GLU A 76 1.91 9.04 -5.04
C GLU A 76 1.07 8.36 -3.97
N ILE A 77 0.31 7.36 -4.39
CA ILE A 77 -0.49 6.54 -3.49
C ILE A 77 -0.15 5.07 -3.64
N ALA A 78 -0.44 4.31 -2.59
CA ALA A 78 -0.47 2.86 -2.64
C ALA A 78 -1.89 2.33 -2.43
N VAL A 79 -2.22 1.27 -3.16
CA VAL A 79 -3.40 0.45 -2.93
C VAL A 79 -2.96 -0.96 -2.59
N PHE A 80 -3.82 -1.76 -1.95
CA PHE A 80 -3.47 -3.11 -1.58
C PHE A 80 -4.61 -4.10 -1.77
N THR A 81 -4.23 -5.32 -2.04
CA THR A 81 -5.05 -6.52 -2.00
C THR A 81 -4.20 -7.69 -1.50
N ALA A 82 -4.70 -8.91 -1.57
CA ALA A 82 -3.95 -10.10 -1.23
C ALA A 82 -4.13 -11.19 -2.28
N SER A 83 -3.29 -12.20 -2.26
CA SER A 83 -3.44 -13.42 -3.07
C SER A 83 -4.24 -14.54 -2.37
N SER A 84 -4.76 -14.29 -1.16
CA SER A 84 -5.62 -15.18 -0.38
C SER A 84 -6.97 -14.53 -0.11
N ASP A 85 -8.06 -15.19 -0.51
CA ASP A 85 -9.42 -14.71 -0.23
C ASP A 85 -9.72 -14.71 1.26
N THR A 86 -9.27 -15.72 2.00
CA THR A 86 -9.46 -15.81 3.45
C THR A 86 -8.74 -14.66 4.17
N PHE A 87 -7.52 -14.33 3.73
CA PHE A 87 -6.80 -13.20 4.30
C PHE A 87 -7.51 -11.89 4.00
N ASN A 88 -7.90 -11.63 2.75
CA ASN A 88 -8.65 -10.43 2.38
C ASN A 88 -9.96 -10.30 3.17
N GLN A 89 -10.70 -11.40 3.29
CA GLN A 89 -11.96 -11.41 4.04
C GLN A 89 -11.75 -11.02 5.50
N ARG A 90 -10.70 -11.51 6.15
CA ARG A 90 -10.39 -11.21 7.55
C ARG A 90 -9.79 -9.81 7.74
N ASN A 91 -8.99 -9.34 6.77
CA ASN A 91 -8.30 -8.05 6.85
C ASN A 91 -9.20 -6.87 6.47
N ILE A 92 -9.90 -6.98 5.35
CA ILE A 92 -10.68 -5.86 4.77
C ILE A 92 -12.16 -6.19 4.53
N ASN A 93 -12.62 -7.35 5.01
CA ASN A 93 -13.99 -7.84 4.80
C ASN A 93 -14.41 -7.80 3.32
N ALA A 94 -13.59 -8.41 2.47
CA ALA A 94 -13.82 -8.52 1.03
C ALA A 94 -13.06 -9.72 0.45
N THR A 95 -13.60 -10.34 -0.60
CA THR A 95 -12.86 -11.26 -1.44
C THR A 95 -11.83 -10.49 -2.29
N ILE A 96 -10.92 -11.20 -2.97
CA ILE A 96 -9.99 -10.57 -3.93
C ILE A 96 -10.78 -9.80 -4.99
N SER A 97 -11.82 -10.39 -5.57
CA SER A 97 -12.66 -9.71 -6.56
C SER A 97 -13.29 -8.43 -6.02
N GLN A 98 -13.91 -8.50 -4.85
CA GLN A 98 -14.52 -7.34 -4.19
C GLN A 98 -13.48 -6.27 -3.79
N SER A 99 -12.24 -6.66 -3.47
CA SER A 99 -11.19 -5.69 -3.22
C SER A 99 -10.84 -4.90 -4.48
N PHE A 100 -10.80 -5.55 -5.63
CA PHE A 100 -10.59 -4.87 -6.90
C PHE A 100 -11.74 -3.92 -7.25
N GLU A 101 -12.99 -4.29 -7.01
CA GLU A 101 -14.15 -3.39 -7.21
C GLU A 101 -14.01 -2.09 -6.39
N ARG A 102 -13.34 -2.16 -5.23
CA ARG A 102 -13.09 -0.99 -4.37
C ARG A 102 -11.88 -0.17 -4.80
N ILE A 103 -10.77 -0.81 -5.21
CA ILE A 103 -9.52 -0.10 -5.52
C ILE A 103 -9.44 0.37 -6.98
N GLU A 104 -10.12 -0.28 -7.91
CA GLU A 104 -10.12 0.11 -9.34
C GLU A 104 -10.58 1.57 -9.55
N PRO A 105 -11.68 2.06 -8.95
CA PRO A 105 -12.05 3.47 -9.05
C PRO A 105 -11.00 4.41 -8.44
N VAL A 106 -10.30 3.98 -7.37
CA VAL A 106 -9.24 4.76 -6.72
C VAL A 106 -8.04 4.90 -7.64
N ILE A 107 -7.60 3.79 -8.26
CA ILE A 107 -6.48 3.78 -9.20
C ILE A 107 -6.79 4.69 -10.40
N LYS A 108 -7.95 4.52 -11.03
CA LYS A 108 -8.37 5.31 -12.20
C LYS A 108 -8.39 6.80 -11.88
N GLU A 109 -8.99 7.16 -10.76
CA GLU A 109 -9.10 8.57 -10.37
C GLU A 109 -7.73 9.17 -9.99
N ALA A 110 -6.87 8.43 -9.30
CA ALA A 110 -5.51 8.87 -8.99
C ALA A 110 -4.70 9.13 -10.28
N LEU A 111 -4.76 8.20 -11.24
CA LEU A 111 -4.11 8.37 -12.55
C LEU A 111 -4.67 9.56 -13.34
N ASN A 112 -5.99 9.79 -13.32
CA ASN A 112 -6.61 10.96 -13.94
C ASN A 112 -6.11 12.28 -13.34
N GLN A 113 -5.77 12.29 -12.05
CA GLN A 113 -5.17 13.42 -11.35
C GLN A 113 -3.65 13.51 -11.55
N GLY A 114 -3.04 12.64 -12.34
CA GLY A 114 -1.59 12.62 -12.60
C GLY A 114 -0.75 12.04 -11.45
N MET A 115 -1.38 11.35 -10.49
CA MET A 115 -0.67 10.69 -9.40
C MET A 115 -0.09 9.35 -9.85
N LYS A 116 1.04 8.94 -9.25
CA LYS A 116 1.56 7.58 -9.39
C LYS A 116 0.82 6.64 -8.45
N VAL A 117 0.67 5.38 -8.85
CA VAL A 117 0.00 4.35 -8.03
C VAL A 117 0.87 3.12 -7.91
N ARG A 118 1.18 2.73 -6.66
CA ARG A 118 1.80 1.43 -6.31
C ARG A 118 0.72 0.42 -5.94
N GLY A 119 0.95 -0.85 -6.29
CA GLY A 119 0.08 -1.96 -5.92
C GLY A 119 0.77 -2.91 -4.93
N TYR A 120 0.14 -3.21 -3.79
CA TYR A 120 0.63 -4.21 -2.84
C TYR A 120 -0.18 -5.50 -2.95
N VAL A 121 0.53 -6.62 -3.06
CA VAL A 121 -0.04 -7.98 -3.02
C VAL A 121 0.41 -8.66 -1.75
N SER A 122 -0.44 -8.68 -0.73
CA SER A 122 -0.18 -9.39 0.53
C SER A 122 -0.27 -10.90 0.33
N THR A 123 0.33 -11.66 1.24
CA THR A 123 0.34 -13.13 1.27
C THR A 123 0.95 -13.78 0.03
N ALA A 124 1.91 -13.10 -0.63
CA ALA A 124 2.50 -13.60 -1.87
C ALA A 124 3.27 -14.92 -1.71
N PHE A 125 3.82 -15.19 -0.53
CA PHE A 125 4.63 -16.39 -0.28
C PHE A 125 4.03 -17.34 0.77
N GLY A 126 2.90 -16.96 1.34
CA GLY A 126 2.18 -17.75 2.33
C GLY A 126 1.10 -16.97 3.04
N CYS A 127 0.04 -17.67 3.42
CA CYS A 127 -1.11 -17.11 4.12
C CYS A 127 -1.20 -17.70 5.53
N PRO A 128 -1.45 -16.88 6.58
CA PRO A 128 -1.56 -17.39 7.95
C PRO A 128 -2.79 -18.27 8.18
N TYR A 129 -3.73 -18.30 7.24
CA TYR A 129 -4.97 -19.06 7.32
C TYR A 129 -5.06 -20.21 6.34
N GLU A 130 -4.58 -20.01 5.10
CA GLU A 130 -4.62 -21.02 4.01
C GLU A 130 -3.30 -21.77 3.87
N GLY A 131 -2.22 -21.31 4.53
CA GLY A 131 -0.89 -21.88 4.38
C GLY A 131 -0.25 -21.54 3.03
N TYR A 132 -0.02 -22.55 2.20
CA TYR A 132 0.58 -22.38 0.87
C TYR A 132 -0.32 -21.53 -0.05
N VAL A 133 0.31 -20.61 -0.76
CA VAL A 133 -0.34 -19.79 -1.79
C VAL A 133 0.25 -20.15 -3.15
N ASN A 134 -0.62 -20.45 -4.12
CA ASN A 134 -0.18 -20.78 -5.48
C ASN A 134 0.41 -19.54 -6.16
N PRO A 135 1.66 -19.57 -6.65
CA PRO A 135 2.29 -18.45 -7.35
C PRO A 135 1.49 -17.91 -8.56
N GLU A 136 0.78 -18.79 -9.27
CA GLU A 136 -0.09 -18.38 -10.37
C GLU A 136 -1.19 -17.40 -9.91
N LYS A 137 -1.75 -17.61 -8.72
CA LYS A 137 -2.75 -16.69 -8.15
C LYS A 137 -2.12 -15.35 -7.79
N VAL A 138 -0.88 -15.35 -7.29
CA VAL A 138 -0.11 -14.12 -7.05
C VAL A 138 0.09 -13.36 -8.36
N ARG A 139 0.50 -14.07 -9.42
CA ARG A 139 0.69 -13.51 -10.75
C ARG A 139 -0.60 -12.91 -11.33
N GLU A 140 -1.74 -13.61 -11.20
CA GLU A 140 -3.04 -13.10 -11.66
C GLU A 140 -3.40 -11.77 -10.99
N VAL A 141 -3.24 -11.71 -9.66
CA VAL A 141 -3.49 -10.49 -8.87
C VAL A 141 -2.54 -9.37 -9.28
N ALA A 142 -1.25 -9.68 -9.42
CA ALA A 142 -0.22 -8.73 -9.84
C ALA A 142 -0.50 -8.15 -11.24
N LYS A 143 -0.78 -9.01 -12.23
CA LYS A 143 -1.14 -8.59 -13.60
C LYS A 143 -2.40 -7.74 -13.65
N ARG A 144 -3.37 -8.01 -12.79
CA ARG A 144 -4.57 -7.18 -12.72
C ARG A 144 -4.27 -5.77 -12.21
N LEU A 145 -3.41 -5.63 -11.19
CA LEU A 145 -2.96 -4.32 -10.70
C LEU A 145 -2.14 -3.57 -11.78
N GLU A 146 -1.21 -4.27 -12.45
CA GLU A 146 -0.44 -3.73 -13.57
C GLU A 146 -1.36 -3.23 -14.70
N GLY A 147 -2.33 -4.05 -15.10
CA GLY A 147 -3.33 -3.71 -16.13
C GLY A 147 -4.22 -2.52 -15.77
N LEU A 148 -4.37 -2.21 -14.49
CA LEU A 148 -5.05 -1.00 -14.01
C LEU A 148 -4.17 0.25 -14.02
N GLY A 149 -2.85 0.10 -14.26
CA GLY A 149 -1.90 1.21 -14.37
C GLY A 149 -1.04 1.42 -13.11
N CYS A 150 -0.96 0.46 -12.20
CA CYS A 150 0.05 0.51 -11.14
C CYS A 150 1.45 0.41 -11.76
N TYR A 151 2.31 1.41 -11.48
CA TYR A 151 3.64 1.48 -12.07
C TYR A 151 4.64 0.53 -11.40
N GLU A 152 4.36 0.17 -10.16
CA GLU A 152 5.19 -0.72 -9.36
C GLU A 152 4.30 -1.66 -8.53
N LEU A 153 4.75 -2.91 -8.38
CA LEU A 153 4.07 -3.93 -7.60
C LEU A 153 4.99 -4.43 -6.49
N SER A 154 4.48 -4.45 -5.27
CA SER A 154 5.20 -4.98 -4.11
C SER A 154 4.57 -6.29 -3.65
N LEU A 155 5.33 -7.37 -3.74
CA LEU A 155 4.92 -8.70 -3.28
C LEU A 155 5.27 -8.86 -1.80
N GLY A 156 4.25 -8.89 -0.94
CA GLY A 156 4.42 -8.94 0.51
C GLY A 156 4.59 -10.36 1.06
N ASP A 157 5.72 -10.62 1.72
CA ASP A 157 5.89 -11.80 2.58
C ASP A 157 5.24 -11.54 3.95
N THR A 158 3.92 -11.56 3.98
CA THR A 158 3.11 -11.12 5.11
C THR A 158 3.38 -11.90 6.41
N VAL A 159 3.82 -13.15 6.29
CA VAL A 159 4.03 -14.06 7.43
C VAL A 159 5.47 -14.55 7.58
N GLY A 160 6.39 -14.05 6.74
CA GLY A 160 7.81 -14.39 6.83
C GLY A 160 8.13 -15.84 6.43
N THR A 161 7.39 -16.42 5.48
CA THR A 161 7.60 -17.79 4.99
C THR A 161 8.28 -17.86 3.64
N GLY A 162 8.59 -16.71 3.04
CA GLY A 162 9.30 -16.60 1.77
C GLY A 162 10.73 -17.12 1.88
N SER A 163 11.11 -18.02 0.98
CA SER A 163 12.49 -18.47 0.79
C SER A 163 13.06 -17.86 -0.50
N PRO A 164 14.40 -17.78 -0.65
CA PRO A 164 15.00 -17.33 -1.91
C PRO A 164 14.43 -18.05 -3.13
N LEU A 165 14.19 -19.36 -3.02
CA LEU A 165 13.62 -20.16 -4.09
C LEU A 165 12.18 -19.81 -4.40
N SER A 166 11.33 -19.55 -3.38
CA SER A 166 9.94 -19.16 -3.59
C SER A 166 9.82 -17.76 -4.17
N VAL A 167 10.71 -16.84 -3.76
CA VAL A 167 10.78 -15.49 -4.33
C VAL A 167 11.19 -15.53 -5.80
N SER A 168 12.28 -16.26 -6.12
CA SER A 168 12.73 -16.44 -7.53
C SER A 168 11.60 -17.00 -8.39
N ARG A 169 10.94 -18.07 -7.96
CA ARG A 169 9.81 -18.66 -8.69
C ARG A 169 8.63 -17.70 -8.90
N ALA A 170 8.36 -16.82 -7.94
CA ALA A 170 7.29 -15.85 -8.08
C ALA A 170 7.65 -14.71 -9.05
N LEU A 171 8.93 -14.37 -9.18
CA LEU A 171 9.42 -13.31 -10.08
C LEU A 171 9.66 -13.83 -11.51
N ASP A 172 9.93 -15.13 -11.69
CA ASP A 172 10.17 -15.78 -12.98
C ASP A 172 8.86 -16.14 -13.72
N LEU A 173 7.70 -15.90 -13.11
CA LEU A 173 6.38 -16.11 -13.70
C LEU A 173 5.91 -14.90 -14.51
#